data_0109cbae6e7131dcc92719880728f2ab
#
_entry.id   0109cbae6e7131dcc92719880728f2ab
#
_cell.length_a   1.000
_cell.length_b   1.000
_cell.length_c   1.000
_cell.angle_alpha   90.00
_cell.angle_beta   90.00
_cell.angle_gamma   90.00
#
_symmetry.space_group_name_H-M   'P 1'
#
loop_
_entity.id
_entity.type
_entity.pdbx_description
1 polymer ?
#
loop_
_entity_poly.entity_id
_entity_poly.type
_entity_poly.pdbx_seq_one_letter_code
_entity_poly.pdbx_strand_id
1 'polypeptide(L)'
;LQRIFDKQKDYQWQARQMSAGQRIEKLMKLKDAILMRTQDLVEAAITDFVTPTMTAEHQIYAVTSAIDYTVEHLEQWMHPERVENPQDGEAYILHESRGCVCIFGTWNSPMSVTIHPLVDALAAGNCAIIKPSEFNPAYNQVLQEIIDTVFDEQEVALVQGEADVSEQLLKLRFDHFFFTGSPRIGKIIM
;
A
#
# COMPACT_ATOMS: atom_id res chain seq x y z
N LEU A 1 1.90 -1.51 -18.01
CA LEU A 1 2.68 -1.30 -16.81
C LEU A 1 3.49 0.00 -16.92
N GLN A 2 4.35 0.15 -17.93
CA GLN A 2 5.19 1.35 -18.11
C GLN A 2 4.37 2.65 -18.04
N ARG A 3 3.24 2.74 -18.76
CA ARG A 3 2.34 3.91 -18.73
C ARG A 3 1.87 4.27 -17.32
N ILE A 4 1.51 3.26 -16.49
CA ILE A 4 1.07 3.48 -15.10
C ILE A 4 2.23 4.02 -14.28
N PHE A 5 3.38 3.37 -14.39
CA PHE A 5 4.60 3.77 -13.68
C PHE A 5 5.01 5.20 -14.04
N ASP A 6 5.01 5.56 -15.34
CA ASP A 6 5.37 6.91 -15.78
C ASP A 6 4.43 7.96 -15.19
N LYS A 7 3.10 7.71 -15.16
CA LYS A 7 2.13 8.59 -14.51
C LYS A 7 2.43 8.77 -13.02
N GLN A 8 2.80 7.69 -12.31
CA GLN A 8 3.16 7.75 -10.90
C GLN A 8 4.47 8.51 -10.68
N LYS A 9 5.46 8.33 -11.54
CA LYS A 9 6.72 9.11 -11.50
C LYS A 9 6.48 10.60 -11.68
N ASP A 10 5.53 11.00 -12.50
CA ASP A 10 5.16 12.41 -12.68
C ASP A 10 4.38 12.93 -11.45
N TYR A 11 3.47 12.13 -10.90
CA TYR A 11 2.60 12.52 -9.78
C TYR A 11 3.29 12.48 -8.42
N GLN A 12 4.36 11.72 -8.23
CA GLN A 12 5.02 11.51 -6.94
C GLN A 12 5.38 12.81 -6.21
N TRP A 13 5.68 13.87 -6.95
CA TRP A 13 6.02 15.18 -6.37
C TRP A 13 4.81 15.87 -5.72
N GLN A 14 3.62 15.66 -6.28
CA GLN A 14 2.37 16.15 -5.70
C GLN A 14 2.01 15.31 -4.47
N ALA A 15 2.14 13.99 -4.54
CA ALA A 15 1.92 13.09 -3.41
C ALA A 15 2.81 13.43 -2.22
N ARG A 16 4.10 13.70 -2.47
CA ARG A 16 5.07 14.12 -1.45
C ARG A 16 4.66 15.41 -0.73
N GLN A 17 4.05 16.36 -1.45
CA GLN A 17 3.66 17.67 -0.91
C GLN A 17 2.31 17.66 -0.17
N MET A 18 1.59 16.55 -0.17
CA MET A 18 0.33 16.45 0.57
C MET A 18 0.53 16.69 2.06
N SER A 19 -0.32 17.53 2.64
CA SER A 19 -0.38 17.72 4.09
C SER A 19 -0.84 16.44 4.81
N ALA A 20 -0.61 16.37 6.12
CA ALA A 20 -1.13 15.27 6.95
C ALA A 20 -2.65 15.12 6.78
N GLY A 21 -3.41 16.21 6.82
CA GLY A 21 -4.86 16.19 6.63
C GLY A 21 -5.31 15.61 5.29
N GLN A 22 -4.60 15.91 4.20
CA GLN A 22 -4.92 15.33 2.88
C GLN A 22 -4.63 13.83 2.82
N ARG A 23 -3.54 13.36 3.45
CA ARG A 23 -3.22 11.92 3.53
C ARG A 23 -4.21 11.19 4.43
N ILE A 24 -4.59 11.79 5.57
CA ILE A 24 -5.64 11.27 6.48
C ILE A 24 -6.96 11.09 5.75
N GLU A 25 -7.40 12.09 4.97
CA GLU A 25 -8.64 12.00 4.19
C GLU A 25 -8.63 10.79 3.24
N LYS A 26 -7.50 10.54 2.56
CA LYS A 26 -7.36 9.39 1.66
C LYS A 26 -7.37 8.05 2.39
N LEU A 27 -6.67 7.95 3.52
CA LEU A 27 -6.66 6.76 4.36
C LEU A 27 -8.05 6.46 4.92
N MET A 28 -8.81 7.47 5.32
CA MET A 28 -10.17 7.28 5.78
C MET A 28 -11.12 6.83 4.66
N LYS A 29 -11.00 7.39 3.45
CA LYS A 29 -11.74 6.92 2.27
C LYS A 29 -11.43 5.45 1.95
N LEU A 30 -10.15 5.05 2.04
CA LEU A 30 -9.76 3.65 1.87
C LEU A 30 -10.41 2.76 2.93
N LYS A 31 -10.38 3.17 4.20
CA LYS A 31 -11.02 2.44 5.30
C LYS A 31 -12.52 2.27 5.05
N ASP A 32 -13.21 3.34 4.71
CA ASP A 32 -14.66 3.30 4.45
C ASP A 32 -14.99 2.37 3.29
N ALA A 33 -14.22 2.42 2.19
CA ALA A 33 -14.41 1.54 1.05
C ALA A 33 -14.18 0.05 1.41
N ILE A 34 -13.18 -0.25 2.24
CA ILE A 34 -12.93 -1.60 2.76
C ILE A 34 -14.11 -2.07 3.61
N LEU A 35 -14.58 -1.24 4.54
CA LEU A 35 -15.69 -1.59 5.44
C LEU A 35 -16.99 -1.82 4.68
N MET A 36 -17.28 -1.03 3.64
CA MET A 36 -18.44 -1.21 2.78
C MET A 36 -18.42 -2.54 2.00
N ARG A 37 -17.24 -3.08 1.72
CA ARG A 37 -17.04 -4.32 0.95
C ARG A 37 -16.61 -5.50 1.82
N THR A 38 -16.77 -5.40 3.17
CA THR A 38 -16.35 -6.46 4.12
C THR A 38 -16.92 -7.82 3.75
N GLN A 39 -18.23 -7.90 3.45
CA GLN A 39 -18.90 -9.15 3.12
C GLN A 39 -18.33 -9.76 1.82
N ASP A 40 -18.13 -8.94 0.80
CA ASP A 40 -17.57 -9.38 -0.50
C ASP A 40 -16.14 -9.91 -0.34
N LEU A 41 -15.32 -9.25 0.49
CA LEU A 41 -13.95 -9.68 0.80
C LEU A 41 -13.92 -11.01 1.54
N VAL A 42 -14.84 -11.23 2.49
CA VAL A 42 -14.96 -12.50 3.21
C VAL A 42 -15.40 -13.62 2.27
N GLU A 43 -16.41 -13.39 1.44
CA GLU A 43 -16.88 -14.38 0.45
C GLU A 43 -15.79 -14.72 -0.58
N ALA A 44 -15.05 -13.73 -1.04
CA ALA A 44 -13.92 -13.93 -1.94
C ALA A 44 -12.78 -14.74 -1.30
N ALA A 45 -12.46 -14.48 -0.03
CA ALA A 45 -11.45 -15.25 0.71
C ALA A 45 -11.85 -16.73 0.88
N ILE A 46 -13.13 -16.99 1.11
CA ILE A 46 -13.67 -18.35 1.18
C ILE A 46 -13.60 -19.02 -0.20
N THR A 47 -13.95 -18.29 -1.25
CA THR A 47 -13.95 -18.78 -2.64
C THR A 47 -12.55 -19.19 -3.09
N ASP A 48 -11.54 -18.35 -2.85
CA ASP A 48 -10.19 -18.58 -3.34
C ASP A 48 -9.41 -19.63 -2.51
N PHE A 49 -9.58 -19.65 -1.19
CA PHE A 49 -8.75 -20.46 -0.29
C PHE A 49 -9.49 -21.16 0.86
N VAL A 50 -10.82 -21.20 0.83
CA VAL A 50 -11.62 -21.77 1.93
C VAL A 50 -11.20 -21.17 3.29
N THR A 51 -10.82 -19.88 3.27
CA THR A 51 -10.38 -19.16 4.46
C THR A 51 -11.52 -19.10 5.48
N PRO A 52 -11.31 -19.49 6.74
CA PRO A 52 -12.34 -19.35 7.75
C PRO A 52 -12.82 -17.90 7.88
N THR A 53 -14.14 -17.69 7.95
CA THR A 53 -14.76 -16.35 8.05
C THR A 53 -14.07 -15.47 9.08
N MET A 54 -13.86 -15.99 10.30
CA MET A 54 -13.19 -15.27 11.39
C MET A 54 -11.76 -14.82 11.03
N THR A 55 -11.03 -15.62 10.24
CA THR A 55 -9.68 -15.26 9.78
C THR A 55 -9.72 -14.14 8.75
N ALA A 56 -10.67 -14.17 7.82
CA ALA A 56 -10.85 -13.11 6.84
C ALA A 56 -11.26 -11.80 7.51
N GLU A 57 -12.24 -11.84 8.41
CA GLU A 57 -12.68 -10.68 9.21
C GLU A 57 -11.54 -10.11 10.07
N HIS A 58 -10.72 -10.97 10.67
CA HIS A 58 -9.57 -10.52 11.45
C HIS A 58 -8.52 -9.77 10.61
N GLN A 59 -8.25 -10.21 9.39
CA GLN A 59 -7.36 -9.48 8.48
C GLN A 59 -7.90 -8.10 8.12
N ILE A 60 -9.21 -8.00 7.86
CA ILE A 60 -9.88 -6.72 7.58
C ILE A 60 -9.79 -5.79 8.80
N TYR A 61 -10.12 -6.32 9.99
CA TYR A 61 -10.00 -5.56 11.24
C TYR A 61 -8.59 -5.09 11.52
N ALA A 62 -7.58 -5.94 11.30
CA ALA A 62 -6.17 -5.57 11.52
C ALA A 62 -5.75 -4.39 10.63
N VAL A 63 -6.14 -4.39 9.36
CA VAL A 63 -5.81 -3.30 8.42
C VAL A 63 -6.58 -2.03 8.75
N THR A 64 -7.88 -2.12 9.04
CA THR A 64 -8.67 -0.94 9.41
C THR A 64 -8.20 -0.31 10.73
N SER A 65 -7.76 -1.13 11.69
CA SER A 65 -7.14 -0.66 12.94
C SER A 65 -5.76 -0.02 12.70
N ALA A 66 -4.98 -0.54 11.75
CA ALA A 66 -3.72 0.09 11.35
C ALA A 66 -3.95 1.46 10.69
N ILE A 67 -5.01 1.61 9.91
CA ILE A 67 -5.41 2.92 9.36
C ILE A 67 -5.73 3.89 10.50
N ASP A 68 -6.54 3.48 11.49
CA ASP A 68 -6.89 4.32 12.64
C ASP A 68 -5.64 4.76 13.41
N TYR A 69 -4.74 3.84 13.69
CA TYR A 69 -3.48 4.15 14.36
C TYR A 69 -2.61 5.12 13.55
N THR A 70 -2.52 4.90 12.25
CA THR A 70 -1.77 5.80 11.35
C THR A 70 -2.36 7.20 11.33
N VAL A 71 -3.69 7.30 11.19
CA VAL A 71 -4.42 8.58 11.19
C VAL A 71 -4.20 9.35 12.49
N GLU A 72 -4.22 8.67 13.63
CA GLU A 72 -3.99 9.29 14.95
C GLU A 72 -2.59 9.88 15.10
N HIS A 73 -1.58 9.26 14.48
CA HIS A 73 -0.18 9.61 14.68
C HIS A 73 0.48 10.37 13.52
N LEU A 74 -0.15 10.40 12.33
CA LEU A 74 0.49 10.87 11.10
C LEU A 74 0.97 12.32 11.18
N GLU A 75 0.20 13.18 11.80
CA GLU A 75 0.56 14.60 11.96
C GLU A 75 1.83 14.75 12.79
N GLN A 76 1.96 13.97 13.85
CA GLN A 76 3.17 13.91 14.68
C GLN A 76 4.37 13.36 13.89
N TRP A 77 4.18 12.27 13.13
CA TRP A 77 5.25 11.65 12.35
C TRP A 77 5.78 12.54 11.22
N MET A 78 4.94 13.39 10.67
CA MET A 78 5.33 14.35 9.63
C MET A 78 5.99 15.62 10.19
N HIS A 79 5.93 15.83 11.52
CA HIS A 79 6.55 17.00 12.12
C HIS A 79 8.08 16.85 12.15
N PRO A 80 8.85 17.93 11.80
CA PRO A 80 10.29 17.93 11.92
C PRO A 80 10.73 17.66 13.37
N GLU A 81 11.61 16.67 13.58
CA GLU A 81 12.19 16.39 14.89
C GLU A 81 13.45 17.22 15.10
N ARG A 82 13.44 18.07 16.11
CA ARG A 82 14.61 18.88 16.43
C ARG A 82 15.69 18.00 17.08
N VAL A 83 16.91 18.08 16.54
CA VAL A 83 18.07 17.39 17.12
C VAL A 83 18.54 18.18 18.35
N GLU A 84 18.65 17.50 19.49
CA GLU A 84 19.18 18.11 20.72
C GLU A 84 20.69 18.32 20.62
N ASN A 85 21.14 19.49 21.09
CA ASN A 85 22.56 19.85 21.19
C ASN A 85 23.37 19.69 19.88
N PRO A 86 22.96 20.29 18.76
CA PRO A 86 23.80 20.35 17.58
C PRO A 86 25.07 21.19 17.90
N GLN A 87 26.21 20.80 17.33
CA GLN A 87 27.49 21.50 17.61
C GLN A 87 27.47 22.97 17.13
N ASP A 88 26.81 23.23 15.99
CA ASP A 88 26.61 24.54 15.40
C ASP A 88 25.22 24.65 14.76
N GLY A 89 24.47 25.71 15.11
CA GLY A 89 23.18 26.04 14.51
C GLY A 89 22.02 25.21 15.02
N GLU A 90 21.00 25.03 14.16
CA GLU A 90 19.82 24.17 14.38
C GLU A 90 19.84 22.99 13.41
N ALA A 91 19.51 21.83 13.89
CA ALA A 91 19.41 20.61 13.07
C ALA A 91 18.06 19.92 13.29
N TYR A 92 17.52 19.32 12.22
CA TYR A 92 16.24 18.64 12.23
C TYR A 92 16.32 17.33 11.46
N ILE A 93 15.56 16.33 11.91
CA ILE A 93 15.30 15.10 11.18
C ILE A 93 13.95 15.28 10.46
N LEU A 94 13.95 15.07 9.15
CA LEU A 94 12.76 15.14 8.31
C LEU A 94 12.49 13.76 7.69
N HIS A 95 11.24 13.30 7.82
CA HIS A 95 10.78 12.09 7.15
C HIS A 95 10.19 12.45 5.78
N GLU A 96 10.74 11.90 4.72
CA GLU A 96 10.34 12.20 3.35
C GLU A 96 9.89 10.94 2.60
N SER A 97 8.97 11.12 1.63
CA SER A 97 8.57 10.03 0.75
C SER A 97 9.75 9.52 -0.08
N ARG A 98 9.75 8.22 -0.39
CA ARG A 98 10.72 7.63 -1.32
C ARG A 98 10.37 7.91 -2.78
N GLY A 99 9.07 7.97 -3.10
CA GLY A 99 8.57 8.21 -4.46
C GLY A 99 7.55 7.17 -4.90
N CYS A 100 7.91 6.31 -5.85
CA CYS A 100 7.06 5.22 -6.34
C CYS A 100 7.45 3.90 -5.71
N VAL A 101 6.48 3.20 -5.10
CA VAL A 101 6.65 1.93 -4.39
C VAL A 101 5.96 0.81 -5.16
N CYS A 102 6.59 -0.36 -5.24
CA CYS A 102 5.94 -1.57 -5.71
C CYS A 102 5.72 -2.52 -4.54
N ILE A 103 4.47 -2.98 -4.36
CA ILE A 103 4.06 -3.87 -3.27
C ILE A 103 3.67 -5.23 -3.86
N PHE A 104 4.41 -6.29 -3.50
CA PHE A 104 4.09 -7.66 -3.86
C PHE A 104 3.36 -8.36 -2.70
N GLY A 105 2.11 -8.75 -2.93
CA GLY A 105 1.30 -9.47 -1.97
C GLY A 105 1.42 -10.99 -2.10
N THR A 106 1.01 -11.73 -1.05
CA THR A 106 0.94 -13.19 -1.02
C THR A 106 -0.48 -13.69 -0.94
N TRP A 107 -0.67 -14.97 -1.24
CA TRP A 107 -1.98 -15.61 -1.28
C TRP A 107 -2.62 -15.86 0.09
N ASN A 108 -1.82 -16.10 1.12
CA ASN A 108 -2.29 -16.58 2.43
C ASN A 108 -2.82 -15.47 3.35
N SER A 109 -2.47 -14.23 3.10
CA SER A 109 -2.91 -13.07 3.88
C SER A 109 -3.10 -11.84 2.98
N PRO A 110 -3.98 -11.94 1.97
CA PRO A 110 -4.06 -10.95 0.89
C PRO A 110 -4.35 -9.53 1.38
N MET A 111 -5.17 -9.35 2.40
CA MET A 111 -5.44 -8.04 2.98
C MET A 111 -4.21 -7.48 3.71
N SER A 112 -3.65 -8.26 4.63
CA SER A 112 -2.60 -7.79 5.53
C SER A 112 -1.29 -7.49 4.83
N VAL A 113 -0.89 -8.30 3.82
CA VAL A 113 0.41 -8.11 3.15
C VAL A 113 0.32 -7.30 1.86
N THR A 114 -0.88 -6.82 1.52
CA THR A 114 -1.14 -6.00 0.33
C THR A 114 -1.58 -4.60 0.73
N ILE A 115 -2.61 -4.49 1.55
CA ILE A 115 -3.22 -3.20 1.90
C ILE A 115 -2.53 -2.54 3.10
N HIS A 116 -2.05 -3.30 4.09
CA HIS A 116 -1.29 -2.68 5.19
C HIS A 116 -0.03 -1.95 4.70
N PRO A 117 0.85 -2.55 3.86
CA PRO A 117 1.97 -1.80 3.28
C PRO A 117 1.55 -0.62 2.40
N LEU A 118 0.37 -0.68 1.78
CA LEU A 118 -0.19 0.47 1.06
C LEU A 118 -0.52 1.61 2.02
N VAL A 119 -1.10 1.33 3.19
CA VAL A 119 -1.37 2.32 4.23
C VAL A 119 -0.09 3.06 4.61
N ASP A 120 1.00 2.31 4.86
CA ASP A 120 2.31 2.89 5.20
C ASP A 120 2.89 3.72 4.04
N ALA A 121 2.76 3.23 2.80
CA ALA A 121 3.22 3.94 1.62
C ALA A 121 2.50 5.28 1.43
N LEU A 122 1.16 5.29 1.58
CA LEU A 122 0.33 6.50 1.47
C LEU A 122 0.59 7.48 2.61
N ALA A 123 0.70 6.98 3.83
CA ALA A 123 1.06 7.78 5.00
C ALA A 123 2.39 8.51 4.81
N ALA A 124 3.39 7.83 4.23
CA ALA A 124 4.67 8.43 3.90
C ALA A 124 4.66 9.32 2.64
N GLY A 125 3.52 9.46 1.93
CA GLY A 125 3.37 10.31 0.73
C GLY A 125 3.96 9.72 -0.53
N ASN A 126 3.93 8.39 -0.67
CA ASN A 126 4.37 7.69 -1.87
C ASN A 126 3.19 7.38 -2.81
N CYS A 127 3.48 7.18 -4.09
CA CYS A 127 2.62 6.48 -5.03
C CYS A 127 2.90 4.97 -4.96
N ALA A 128 1.92 4.13 -5.28
CA ALA A 128 2.08 2.69 -5.18
C ALA A 128 1.50 1.92 -6.36
N ILE A 129 2.24 0.92 -6.85
CA ILE A 129 1.70 -0.15 -7.68
C ILE A 129 1.65 -1.41 -6.82
N ILE A 130 0.46 -1.99 -6.73
CA ILE A 130 0.20 -3.22 -5.98
C ILE A 130 0.12 -4.38 -6.97
N LYS A 131 0.89 -5.42 -6.75
CA LYS A 131 0.77 -6.69 -7.45
C LYS A 131 0.37 -7.78 -6.44
N PRO A 132 -0.94 -8.07 -6.28
CA PRO A 132 -1.39 -9.14 -5.40
C PRO A 132 -1.03 -10.52 -6.00
N SER A 133 -1.20 -11.57 -5.21
CA SER A 133 -0.98 -12.93 -5.70
C SER A 133 -2.03 -13.33 -6.73
N GLU A 134 -1.59 -13.98 -7.78
CA GLU A 134 -2.46 -14.56 -8.84
C GLU A 134 -3.37 -15.67 -8.33
N PHE A 135 -3.07 -16.21 -7.16
CA PHE A 135 -3.86 -17.29 -6.54
C PHE A 135 -5.12 -16.79 -5.82
N ASN A 136 -5.38 -15.49 -5.78
CA ASN A 136 -6.55 -14.90 -5.15
C ASN A 136 -7.44 -14.15 -6.15
N PRO A 137 -7.90 -14.74 -7.26
CA PRO A 137 -8.58 -14.00 -8.32
C PRO A 137 -9.87 -13.30 -7.86
N ALA A 138 -10.71 -13.94 -7.05
CA ALA A 138 -11.94 -13.35 -6.55
C ALA A 138 -11.63 -12.19 -5.56
N TYR A 139 -10.67 -12.41 -4.67
CA TYR A 139 -10.25 -11.38 -3.72
C TYR A 139 -9.63 -10.17 -4.42
N ASN A 140 -8.79 -10.41 -5.41
CA ASN A 140 -8.14 -9.37 -6.20
C ASN A 140 -9.15 -8.51 -6.97
N GLN A 141 -10.25 -9.11 -7.45
CA GLN A 141 -11.31 -8.37 -8.12
C GLN A 141 -11.97 -7.37 -7.14
N VAL A 142 -12.27 -7.79 -5.91
CA VAL A 142 -12.85 -6.89 -4.90
C VAL A 142 -11.86 -5.81 -4.50
N LEU A 143 -10.58 -6.15 -4.32
CA LEU A 143 -9.53 -5.17 -4.05
C LEU A 143 -9.37 -4.16 -5.18
N GLN A 144 -9.41 -4.60 -6.44
CA GLN A 144 -9.34 -3.71 -7.60
C GLN A 144 -10.46 -2.66 -7.55
N GLU A 145 -11.70 -3.09 -7.32
CA GLU A 145 -12.85 -2.21 -7.25
C GLU A 145 -12.76 -1.21 -6.09
N ILE A 146 -12.23 -1.64 -4.94
CA ILE A 146 -11.95 -0.75 -3.80
C ILE A 146 -10.91 0.31 -4.20
N ILE A 147 -9.79 -0.10 -4.77
CA ILE A 147 -8.70 0.82 -5.16
C ILE A 147 -9.17 1.81 -6.21
N ASP A 148 -9.85 1.33 -7.26
CA ASP A 148 -10.34 2.17 -8.36
C ASP A 148 -11.44 3.16 -7.93
N THR A 149 -12.15 2.85 -6.83
CA THR A 149 -13.16 3.76 -6.26
C THR A 149 -12.51 4.91 -5.48
N VAL A 150 -11.35 4.66 -4.86
CA VAL A 150 -10.73 5.61 -3.91
C VAL A 150 -9.61 6.43 -4.56
N PHE A 151 -8.87 5.85 -5.50
CA PHE A 151 -7.64 6.44 -6.02
C PHE A 151 -7.64 6.54 -7.55
N ASP A 152 -7.02 7.59 -8.05
CA ASP A 152 -6.58 7.64 -9.44
C ASP A 152 -5.36 6.74 -9.68
N GLU A 153 -5.23 6.16 -10.89
CA GLU A 153 -4.14 5.27 -11.30
C GLU A 153 -2.72 5.88 -11.07
N GLN A 154 -2.63 7.20 -11.17
CA GLN A 154 -1.37 7.93 -10.91
C GLN A 154 -0.96 7.92 -9.44
N GLU A 155 -1.86 7.60 -8.54
CA GLU A 155 -1.61 7.57 -7.10
C GLU A 155 -1.45 6.14 -6.60
N VAL A 156 -2.46 5.30 -6.84
CA VAL A 156 -2.43 3.88 -6.53
C VAL A 156 -3.00 3.09 -7.70
N ALA A 157 -2.29 2.06 -8.13
CA ALA A 157 -2.78 1.11 -9.11
C ALA A 157 -2.62 -0.32 -8.60
N LEU A 158 -3.66 -1.14 -8.79
CA LEU A 158 -3.56 -2.57 -8.58
C LEU A 158 -3.40 -3.25 -9.94
N VAL A 159 -2.39 -4.10 -10.07
CA VAL A 159 -2.05 -4.79 -11.31
C VAL A 159 -2.09 -6.28 -11.09
N GLN A 160 -3.02 -6.95 -11.75
CA GLN A 160 -3.15 -8.40 -11.71
C GLN A 160 -2.31 -9.06 -12.80
N GLY A 161 -1.95 -10.31 -12.59
CA GLY A 161 -1.22 -11.13 -13.54
C GLY A 161 -0.31 -12.15 -12.85
N GLU A 162 0.34 -12.98 -13.65
CA GLU A 162 1.22 -14.05 -13.20
C GLU A 162 2.67 -13.59 -13.00
N ALA A 163 3.61 -14.52 -12.99
CA ALA A 163 5.03 -14.23 -12.78
C ALA A 163 5.64 -13.28 -13.81
N ASP A 164 5.17 -13.33 -15.06
CA ASP A 164 5.62 -12.46 -16.15
C ASP A 164 5.34 -10.98 -15.87
N VAL A 165 4.19 -10.67 -15.24
CA VAL A 165 3.84 -9.31 -14.81
C VAL A 165 4.78 -8.86 -13.68
N SER A 166 5.09 -9.76 -12.72
CA SER A 166 6.07 -9.48 -11.66
C SER A 166 7.46 -9.19 -12.24
N GLU A 167 7.90 -9.99 -13.22
CA GLU A 167 9.18 -9.77 -13.90
C GLU A 167 9.23 -8.43 -14.67
N GLN A 168 8.10 -8.01 -15.26
CA GLN A 168 8.00 -6.71 -15.91
C GLN A 168 8.08 -5.56 -14.89
N LEU A 169 7.41 -5.68 -13.75
CA LEU A 169 7.47 -4.69 -12.67
C LEU A 169 8.90 -4.55 -12.11
N LEU A 170 9.63 -5.66 -11.94
CA LEU A 170 11.02 -5.63 -11.48
C LEU A 170 11.99 -4.94 -12.44
N LYS A 171 11.65 -4.76 -13.71
CA LYS A 171 12.44 -4.00 -14.69
C LYS A 171 12.21 -2.49 -14.59
N LEU A 172 11.15 -2.05 -13.90
CA LEU A 172 10.86 -0.64 -13.67
C LEU A 172 11.71 -0.10 -12.50
N ARG A 173 12.10 1.17 -12.58
CA ARG A 173 12.95 1.80 -11.56
C ARG A 173 12.09 2.36 -10.42
N PHE A 174 11.48 1.47 -9.64
CA PHE A 174 10.81 1.85 -8.40
C PHE A 174 11.84 2.36 -7.39
N ASP A 175 11.41 3.28 -6.55
CA ASP A 175 12.23 3.83 -5.47
C ASP A 175 12.24 2.91 -4.24
N HIS A 176 11.26 2.01 -4.16
CA HIS A 176 11.18 0.98 -3.11
C HIS A 176 10.36 -0.22 -3.57
N PHE A 177 10.80 -1.42 -3.16
CA PHE A 177 10.03 -2.65 -3.25
C PHE A 177 9.67 -3.14 -1.87
N PHE A 178 8.38 -3.40 -1.64
CA PHE A 178 7.91 -4.14 -0.48
C PHE A 178 7.52 -5.56 -0.92
N PHE A 179 8.09 -6.56 -0.27
CA PHE A 179 7.87 -7.95 -0.61
C PHE A 179 7.67 -8.80 0.64
N THR A 180 6.58 -9.55 0.69
CA THR A 180 6.37 -10.64 1.63
C THR A 180 6.34 -11.94 0.87
N GLY A 181 7.07 -12.97 1.30
CA GLY A 181 7.09 -14.26 0.62
C GLY A 181 8.27 -15.13 1.00
N SER A 182 8.56 -16.13 0.15
CA SER A 182 9.63 -17.06 0.42
C SER A 182 11.03 -16.43 0.22
N PRO A 183 12.06 -16.90 0.95
CA PRO A 183 13.42 -16.42 0.77
C PRO A 183 13.95 -16.61 -0.66
N ARG A 184 13.48 -17.65 -1.36
CA ARG A 184 13.85 -17.91 -2.76
C ARG A 184 13.40 -16.79 -3.69
N ILE A 185 12.16 -16.35 -3.55
CA ILE A 185 11.61 -15.25 -4.37
C ILE A 185 12.21 -13.90 -3.93
N GLY A 186 12.37 -13.69 -2.62
CA GLY A 186 13.01 -12.46 -2.12
C GLY A 186 14.42 -12.23 -2.72
N LYS A 187 15.21 -13.29 -2.92
CA LYS A 187 16.51 -13.21 -3.59
C LYS A 187 16.45 -12.85 -5.08
N ILE A 188 15.32 -13.09 -5.73
CA ILE A 188 15.09 -12.68 -7.15
C ILE A 188 14.73 -11.22 -7.22
N ILE A 189 14.01 -10.72 -6.22
CA ILE A 189 13.56 -9.32 -6.16
C ILE A 189 14.70 -8.37 -5.77
N MET A 190 15.65 -8.83 -4.96
CA MET A 190 16.86 -8.09 -4.57
C MET A 190 17.83 -7.92 -5.71
#